data_01018c1f033c535a435d22d0518e933c
#
_entry.id   01018c1f033c535a435d22d0518e933c
#
_cell.length_a   1.000
_cell.length_b   1.000
_cell.length_c   1.000
_cell.angle_alpha   90.00
_cell.angle_beta   90.00
_cell.angle_gamma   90.00
#
_symmetry.space_group_name_H-M   'P 1'
#
loop_
_entity.id
_entity.type
_entity.pdbx_description
1 polymer ?
#
loop_
_entity_poly.entity_id
_entity_poly.type
_entity_poly.pdbx_seq_one_letter_code
_entity_poly.pdbx_strand_id
1 'polypeptide(L)' 'MALIGKPVPVETDDHGRPCRFFWRRWHRVTCVLDEWREAGAWWDGEGERWVVRLLTEEGGVFELERGAGSSRWVLYKVYD' A
#
# COMPACT_ATOMS: atom_id res chain seq x y z
N MET A 1 -14.19 7.76 -0.32
CA MET A 1 -12.75 7.58 -0.63
C MET A 1 -11.94 8.71 -0.02
N ALA A 2 -10.84 8.36 0.63
CA ALA A 2 -9.95 9.35 1.24
C ALA A 2 -8.52 9.12 0.79
N LEU A 3 -7.80 10.20 0.50
CA LEU A 3 -6.37 10.17 0.20
C LEU A 3 -5.62 10.48 1.49
N ILE A 4 -4.76 9.57 1.91
CA ILE A 4 -4.09 9.66 3.21
C ILE A 4 -2.64 10.10 3.08
N GLY A 5 -1.81 9.35 2.34
CA GLY A 5 -0.42 9.73 2.11
C GLY A 5 0.49 9.62 3.31
N LYS A 6 0.24 8.70 4.24
CA LYS A 6 1.05 8.55 5.44
C LYS A 6 1.77 7.21 5.48
N PRO A 7 3.03 7.19 5.98
CA PRO A 7 3.73 5.92 6.19
C PRO A 7 2.99 5.08 7.24
N VAL A 8 2.93 3.78 6.98
CA VAL A 8 2.28 2.84 7.91
C VAL A 8 3.16 1.60 8.07
N PRO A 9 3.13 0.97 9.24
CA PRO A 9 3.77 -0.33 9.42
C PRO A 9 3.07 -1.38 8.56
N VAL A 10 3.86 -2.18 7.85
CA VAL A 10 3.34 -3.25 7.00
C VAL A 10 4.17 -4.50 7.21
N GLU A 11 3.50 -5.63 7.36
CA GLU A 11 4.15 -6.94 7.35
C GLU A 11 3.90 -7.57 6.00
N THR A 12 4.95 -8.12 5.43
CA THR A 12 4.90 -8.71 4.09
C THR A 12 5.11 -10.23 4.16
N ASP A 13 4.64 -10.91 3.12
CA ASP A 13 4.89 -12.33 2.96
C ASP A 13 6.25 -12.58 2.29
N ASP A 14 6.56 -13.84 1.99
CA ASP A 14 7.83 -14.24 1.36
C ASP A 14 8.03 -13.64 -0.03
N HIS A 15 6.97 -13.18 -0.66
CA HIS A 15 7.02 -12.58 -1.98
C HIS A 15 7.01 -11.05 -1.92
N GLY A 16 7.07 -10.48 -0.71
CA GLY A 16 7.08 -9.04 -0.54
C GLY A 16 5.73 -8.36 -0.65
N ARG A 17 4.64 -9.13 -0.71
CA ARG A 17 3.30 -8.58 -0.75
C ARG A 17 2.79 -8.32 0.66
N PRO A 18 2.07 -7.21 0.90
CA PRO A 18 1.52 -6.93 2.22
C PRO A 18 0.56 -8.02 2.67
N CYS A 19 0.72 -8.53 3.88
CA CYS A 19 -0.21 -9.48 4.47
C CYS A 19 -0.97 -8.87 5.63
N ARG A 20 -0.44 -7.83 6.28
CA ARG A 20 -1.19 -7.00 7.22
C ARG A 20 -0.50 -5.66 7.39
N PHE A 21 -1.29 -4.66 7.78
CA PHE A 21 -0.76 -3.32 7.99
C PHE A 21 -1.51 -2.62 9.10
N PHE A 22 -0.89 -1.58 9.67
CA PHE A 22 -1.49 -0.82 10.75
C PHE A 22 -1.99 0.54 10.25
N TRP A 23 -3.30 0.75 10.39
CA TRP A 23 -3.93 2.05 10.20
C TRP A 23 -5.07 2.14 11.21
N ARG A 24 -4.83 2.87 12.31
CA ARG A 24 -5.74 2.96 13.45
C ARG A 24 -5.87 1.64 14.21
N ARG A 25 -5.69 0.52 13.54
CA ARG A 25 -5.61 -0.84 14.08
C ARG A 25 -4.94 -1.71 13.05
N TRP A 26 -4.65 -2.95 13.40
CA TRP A 26 -4.10 -3.89 12.44
C TRP A 26 -5.21 -4.40 11.52
N HIS A 27 -4.93 -4.42 10.24
CA HIS A 27 -5.81 -4.95 9.21
C HIS A 27 -5.14 -6.14 8.54
N ARG A 28 -5.83 -7.27 8.51
CA ARG A 28 -5.33 -8.44 7.81
C ARG A 28 -5.81 -8.41 6.36
N VAL A 29 -4.88 -8.59 5.44
CA VAL A 29 -5.18 -8.62 4.01
C VAL A 29 -5.66 -10.01 3.64
N THR A 30 -6.84 -10.10 3.03
CA THR A 30 -7.39 -11.37 2.57
C THR A 30 -7.18 -11.57 1.07
N CYS A 31 -7.04 -10.48 0.31
CA CYS A 31 -6.92 -10.59 -1.13
C CYS A 31 -6.22 -9.35 -1.68
N VAL A 32 -5.33 -9.55 -2.64
CA VAL A 32 -4.78 -8.47 -3.45
C VAL A 32 -5.72 -8.33 -4.65
N LEU A 33 -6.43 -7.20 -4.70
CA LEU A 33 -7.41 -6.96 -5.76
C LEU A 33 -6.75 -6.56 -7.06
N ASP A 34 -5.67 -5.77 -6.96
CA ASP A 34 -4.96 -5.29 -8.12
C ASP A 34 -3.59 -4.80 -7.68
N GLU A 35 -2.64 -4.79 -8.61
CA GLU A 35 -1.33 -4.20 -8.37
C GLU A 35 -0.78 -3.66 -9.67
N TRP A 36 -0.07 -2.54 -9.58
CA TRP A 36 0.50 -1.93 -10.77
C TRP A 36 1.68 -1.05 -10.38
N ARG A 37 2.42 -0.64 -11.37
CA ARG A 37 3.54 0.28 -11.20
C ARG A 37 3.19 1.61 -11.84
N GLU A 38 3.54 2.68 -11.12
CA GLU A 38 3.35 4.03 -11.63
C GLU A 38 4.69 4.73 -11.64
N ALA A 39 4.91 5.57 -12.65
CA ALA A 39 6.07 6.45 -12.66
C ALA A 39 5.88 7.47 -11.55
N GLY A 40 6.87 7.62 -10.69
CA GLY A 40 6.85 8.63 -9.64
C GLY A 40 7.04 10.02 -10.19
N ALA A 41 7.01 11.00 -9.28
CA ALA A 41 7.27 12.39 -9.64
C ALA A 41 8.76 12.55 -9.94
N TRP A 42 9.12 12.46 -11.19
CA TRP A 42 10.52 12.46 -11.62
C TRP A 42 11.23 13.76 -11.23
N TRP A 43 10.49 14.85 -11.06
CA TRP A 43 11.06 16.15 -10.70
C TRP A 43 11.52 16.23 -9.24
N ASP A 44 11.08 15.32 -8.38
CA ASP A 44 11.54 15.28 -6.99
C ASP A 44 12.49 14.12 -6.73
N GLY A 45 12.93 13.45 -7.79
CA GLY A 45 13.89 12.36 -7.69
C GLY A 45 13.27 11.01 -7.38
N GLU A 46 11.97 10.93 -7.29
CA GLU A 46 11.30 9.65 -7.11
C GLU A 46 11.28 8.87 -8.41
N GLY A 47 11.52 7.58 -8.30
CA GLY A 47 11.40 6.69 -9.44
C GLY A 47 10.01 6.07 -9.48
N GLU A 48 9.97 4.85 -9.99
CA GLU A 48 8.74 4.08 -10.11
C GLU A 48 8.21 3.70 -8.72
N ARG A 49 6.89 3.65 -8.60
CA ARG A 49 6.20 3.18 -7.39
C ARG A 49 5.42 1.93 -7.70
N TRP A 50 5.35 1.05 -6.70
CA TRP A 50 4.51 -0.13 -6.75
C TRP A 50 3.27 0.15 -5.90
N VAL A 51 2.10 0.04 -6.51
CA VAL A 51 0.81 0.30 -5.85
C VAL A 51 0.04 -1.01 -5.77
N VAL A 52 -0.51 -1.29 -4.60
CA VAL A 52 -1.25 -2.53 -4.34
C VAL A 52 -2.60 -2.16 -3.75
N ARG A 53 -3.67 -2.61 -4.39
CA ARG A 53 -5.03 -2.45 -3.88
C ARG A 53 -5.43 -3.72 -3.16
N LEU A 54 -5.84 -3.60 -1.91
CA LEU A 54 -6.03 -4.72 -0.99
C LEU A 54 -7.44 -4.76 -0.43
N LEU A 55 -7.93 -5.99 -0.23
CA LEU A 55 -9.16 -6.23 0.52
C LEU A 55 -8.77 -6.79 1.89
N THR A 56 -9.39 -6.28 2.95
CA THR A 56 -9.13 -6.74 4.31
C THR A 56 -10.26 -7.63 4.84
N GLU A 57 -10.00 -8.30 5.97
CA GLU A 57 -10.98 -9.23 6.57
C GLU A 57 -12.32 -8.58 6.85
N GLU A 58 -12.32 -7.32 7.25
CA GLU A 58 -13.54 -6.59 7.57
C GLU A 58 -14.21 -5.99 6.33
N GLY A 59 -13.70 -6.28 5.14
CA GLY A 59 -14.29 -5.81 3.89
C GLY A 59 -13.82 -4.43 3.44
N GLY A 60 -12.84 -3.85 4.12
CA GLY A 60 -12.27 -2.56 3.70
C GLY A 60 -11.35 -2.72 2.50
N VAL A 61 -11.30 -1.71 1.65
CA VAL A 61 -10.41 -1.66 0.50
C VAL A 61 -9.43 -0.52 0.68
N PHE A 62 -8.14 -0.82 0.52
CA PHE A 62 -7.06 0.12 0.74
C PHE A 62 -6.05 0.05 -0.39
N GLU A 63 -5.39 1.17 -0.66
CA GLU A 63 -4.23 1.17 -1.55
C GLU A 63 -2.98 1.52 -0.76
N LEU A 64 -2.00 0.64 -0.82
CA LEU A 64 -0.67 0.85 -0.26
C LEU A 64 0.30 1.04 -1.41
N GLU A 65 1.31 1.89 -1.20
CA GLU A 65 2.34 2.08 -2.21
C GLU A 65 3.73 2.06 -1.60
N ARG A 66 4.70 1.66 -2.40
CA ARG A 66 6.10 1.60 -2.01
C ARG A 66 6.95 2.04 -3.19
N GLY A 67 7.88 2.96 -2.93
CA GLY A 67 8.83 3.39 -3.96
C GLY A 67 9.80 2.27 -4.31
N ALA A 68 10.24 2.24 -5.56
CA ALA A 68 11.28 1.30 -5.98
C ALA A 68 12.53 1.52 -5.14
N GLY A 69 13.12 0.45 -4.64
CA GLY A 69 14.31 0.52 -3.79
C GLY A 69 14.05 0.95 -2.35
N SER A 70 12.79 1.18 -1.98
CA SER A 70 12.42 1.55 -0.62
C SER A 70 11.75 0.37 0.08
N SER A 71 11.95 0.26 1.40
CA SER A 71 11.22 -0.71 2.22
C SER A 71 10.04 -0.07 2.94
N ARG A 72 9.83 1.23 2.74
CA ARG A 72 8.77 1.97 3.42
C ARG A 72 7.47 1.91 2.62
N TRP A 73 6.40 1.54 3.30
CA TRP A 73 5.08 1.53 2.72
C TRP A 73 4.31 2.78 3.15
N VAL A 74 3.51 3.29 2.24
CA VAL A 74 2.65 4.46 2.50
C VAL A 74 1.22 4.04 2.23
N LEU A 75 0.32 4.36 3.17
CA LEU A 75 -1.11 4.21 2.91
C LEU A 75 -1.54 5.39 2.05
N TYR A 76 -1.91 5.10 0.82
CA TYR A 76 -2.23 6.13 -0.15
C TYR A 76 -3.72 6.45 -0.16
N LYS A 77 -4.55 5.42 -0.19
CA LYS A 77 -5.99 5.63 -0.38
C LYS A 77 -6.79 4.64 0.45
N VAL A 78 -7.88 5.13 1.03
CA VAL A 78 -8.87 4.31 1.72
C VAL A 78 -10.18 4.46 0.97
N TYR A 79 -10.78 3.32 0.60
CA TYR A 79 -12.08 3.29 -0.05
C TYR A 79 -13.14 3.06 1.01
N ASP A 80 -14.19 3.80 0.96
CA ASP A 80 -15.31 3.61 1.88
C ASP A 80 -16.42 2.77 1.25
#